data_5af0197ae585a86e91efc60cc400d9d8
#
_entry.id   5af0197ae585a86e91efc60cc400d9d8
#
_cell.length_a   1.000
_cell.length_b   1.000
_cell.length_c   1.000
_cell.angle_alpha   90.00
_cell.angle_beta   90.00
_cell.angle_gamma   90.00
#
_symmetry.space_group_name_H-M   'P 1'
#
loop_
_entity.id
_entity.type
_entity.pdbx_description
1 polymer ?
#
loop_
_entity_poly.entity_id
_entity_poly.type
_entity_poly.pdbx_seq_one_letter_code
_entity_poly.pdbx_strand_id
1 'polypeptide(L)'
;MSNLSEQITELISNIRALQARTHAEIGVVGATIIEEQLLRALLTKMRPLSGEMKKRLFDGYGPLSSFSAKIDLSYALQILNKDQYDDLTVIRRIRNQFGHSMSLVNFDKLAIREHFKHFKTLQAGETDYRAFYLRKLQEIDRHLDNVIGEADQSSDSQSSSEQHAP
;
A
#
# COMPACT_ATOMS: atom_id res chain seq x y z
N MET A 1 14.77 14.69 43.33
CA MET A 1 14.84 13.24 43.11
C MET A 1 13.48 12.80 42.57
N SER A 2 13.36 12.47 41.29
CA SER A 2 12.12 11.89 40.76
C SER A 2 11.91 10.52 41.41
N ASN A 3 10.69 10.28 41.88
CA ASN A 3 10.32 9.03 42.53
C ASN A 3 10.38 7.89 41.49
N LEU A 4 10.82 6.69 41.89
CA LEU A 4 10.86 5.50 41.03
C LEU A 4 9.55 5.29 40.26
N SER A 5 8.41 5.59 40.87
CA SER A 5 7.07 5.54 40.25
C SER A 5 6.95 6.51 39.06
N GLU A 6 7.50 7.72 39.15
CA GLU A 6 7.49 8.71 38.07
C GLU A 6 8.37 8.26 36.90
N GLN A 7 9.55 7.71 37.20
CA GLN A 7 10.46 7.18 36.17
C GLN A 7 9.84 5.99 35.42
N ILE A 8 9.16 5.08 36.12
CA ILE A 8 8.44 3.96 35.49
C ILE A 8 7.29 4.47 34.63
N THR A 9 6.54 5.45 35.09
CA THR A 9 5.42 6.03 34.33
C THR A 9 5.92 6.70 33.06
N GLU A 10 7.00 7.44 33.14
CA GLU A 10 7.65 8.09 31.98
C GLU A 10 8.17 7.05 30.98
N LEU A 11 8.82 5.99 31.44
CA LEU A 11 9.31 4.90 30.60
C LEU A 11 8.16 4.20 29.87
N ILE A 12 7.06 3.89 30.56
CA ILE A 12 5.87 3.29 29.96
C ILE A 12 5.27 4.22 28.89
N SER A 13 5.21 5.52 29.16
CA SER A 13 4.73 6.52 28.21
C SER A 13 5.60 6.54 26.94
N ASN A 14 6.93 6.54 27.10
CA ASN A 14 7.87 6.54 25.99
C ASN A 14 7.78 5.25 25.15
N ILE A 15 7.62 4.09 25.78
CA ILE A 15 7.42 2.81 25.08
C ILE A 15 6.11 2.85 24.26
N ARG A 16 5.02 3.33 24.84
CA ARG A 16 3.73 3.46 24.13
C ARG A 16 3.83 4.42 22.95
N ALA A 17 4.52 5.53 23.11
CA ALA A 17 4.75 6.51 22.03
C ALA A 17 5.55 5.88 20.88
N LEU A 18 6.60 5.13 21.20
CA LEU A 18 7.42 4.43 20.20
C LEU A 18 6.62 3.35 19.47
N GLN A 19 5.83 2.55 20.18
CA GLN A 19 4.96 1.53 19.57
C GLN A 19 3.94 2.17 18.63
N ALA A 20 3.26 3.25 19.03
CA ALA A 20 2.30 3.92 18.20
C ALA A 20 2.94 4.52 16.93
N ARG A 21 4.15 5.07 17.05
CA ARG A 21 4.93 5.54 15.90
C ARG A 21 5.23 4.42 14.91
N THR A 22 5.68 3.26 15.40
CA THR A 22 5.94 2.08 14.56
C THR A 22 4.68 1.60 13.85
N HIS A 23 3.51 1.63 14.51
CA HIS A 23 2.23 1.28 13.88
C HIS A 23 1.84 2.26 12.76
N ALA A 24 2.03 3.57 12.99
CA ALA A 24 1.75 4.59 11.97
C ALA A 24 2.71 4.46 10.77
N GLU A 25 3.98 4.20 11.02
CA GLU A 25 4.97 3.93 9.96
C GLU A 25 4.54 2.73 9.10
N ILE A 26 4.14 1.62 9.70
CA ILE A 26 3.65 0.44 8.97
C ILE A 26 2.39 0.78 8.18
N GLY A 27 1.43 1.48 8.78
CA GLY A 27 0.16 1.84 8.13
C GLY A 27 0.34 2.77 6.93
N VAL A 28 1.27 3.72 7.01
CA VAL A 28 1.51 4.72 5.96
C VAL A 28 2.55 4.24 4.95
N VAL A 29 3.73 3.84 5.42
CA VAL A 29 4.85 3.47 4.53
C VAL A 29 4.52 2.20 3.75
N GLY A 30 3.91 1.19 4.38
CA GLY A 30 3.51 -0.03 3.68
C GLY A 30 2.53 0.25 2.53
N ALA A 31 1.53 1.10 2.77
CA ALA A 31 0.58 1.49 1.71
C ALA A 31 1.26 2.34 0.62
N THR A 32 2.26 3.17 0.97
CA THR A 32 3.01 3.97 -0.01
C THR A 32 3.85 3.08 -0.93
N ILE A 33 4.45 2.02 -0.40
CA ILE A 33 5.18 1.02 -1.20
C ILE A 33 4.23 0.37 -2.22
N ILE A 34 3.04 -0.03 -1.78
CA ILE A 34 2.03 -0.61 -2.68
C ILE A 34 1.55 0.40 -3.73
N GLU A 35 1.39 1.67 -3.36
CA GLU A 35 1.04 2.73 -4.32
C GLU A 35 2.09 2.88 -5.42
N GLU A 36 3.38 2.80 -5.08
CA GLU A 36 4.48 2.82 -6.04
C GLU A 36 4.50 1.57 -6.93
N GLN A 37 4.28 0.38 -6.37
CA GLN A 37 4.16 -0.86 -7.14
C GLN A 37 2.98 -0.82 -8.12
N LEU A 38 1.84 -0.25 -7.71
CA LEU A 38 0.70 -0.03 -8.63
C LEU A 38 1.09 0.88 -9.80
N LEU A 39 1.82 1.96 -9.54
CA LEU A 39 2.31 2.84 -10.60
C LEU A 39 3.20 2.07 -11.58
N ARG A 40 4.13 1.26 -11.07
CA ARG A 40 5.00 0.42 -11.91
C ARG A 40 4.19 -0.57 -12.76
N ALA A 41 3.24 -1.29 -12.15
CA ALA A 41 2.37 -2.22 -12.85
C ALA A 41 1.48 -1.52 -13.90
N LEU A 42 0.95 -0.32 -13.61
CA LEU A 42 0.21 0.48 -14.58
C LEU A 42 1.07 0.85 -15.81
N LEU A 43 2.31 1.24 -15.57
CA LEU A 43 3.23 1.61 -16.66
C LEU A 43 3.53 0.43 -17.60
N THR A 44 3.48 -0.82 -17.13
CA THR A 44 3.65 -2.00 -18.01
C THR A 44 2.47 -2.21 -18.97
N LYS A 45 1.28 -1.70 -18.63
CA LYS A 45 0.06 -1.79 -19.46
C LYS A 45 -0.14 -0.57 -20.33
N MET A 46 0.72 0.42 -20.25
CA MET A 46 0.69 1.65 -21.06
C MET A 46 1.76 1.60 -22.14
N ARG A 47 1.53 2.34 -23.23
CA ARG A 47 2.63 2.61 -24.17
C ARG A 47 3.76 3.34 -23.46
N PRO A 48 5.00 3.25 -23.92
CA PRO A 48 6.11 4.04 -23.37
C PRO A 48 5.76 5.54 -23.30
N LEU A 49 5.88 6.11 -22.11
CA LEU A 49 5.55 7.51 -21.84
C LEU A 49 6.86 8.31 -21.70
N SER A 50 6.87 9.54 -22.26
CA SER A 50 7.94 10.49 -21.96
C SER A 50 7.93 10.89 -20.46
N GLY A 51 9.08 11.34 -19.95
CA GLY A 51 9.17 11.82 -18.57
C GLY A 51 8.19 12.97 -18.27
N GLU A 52 7.96 13.86 -19.22
CA GLU A 52 6.99 14.94 -19.10
C GLU A 52 5.55 14.41 -19.01
N MET A 53 5.19 13.44 -19.86
CA MET A 53 3.87 12.83 -19.82
C MET A 53 3.63 12.07 -18.50
N LYS A 54 4.64 11.34 -17.99
CA LYS A 54 4.55 10.69 -16.68
C LYS A 54 4.25 11.71 -15.58
N LYS A 55 5.00 12.83 -15.54
CA LYS A 55 4.76 13.88 -14.55
C LYS A 55 3.34 14.47 -14.67
N ARG A 56 2.89 14.75 -15.87
CA ARG A 56 1.53 15.29 -16.10
C ARG A 56 0.42 14.36 -15.61
N LEU A 57 0.60 13.05 -15.74
CA LEU A 57 -0.42 12.07 -15.37
C LEU A 57 -0.38 11.73 -13.88
N PHE A 58 0.82 11.54 -13.32
CA PHE A 58 1.00 10.90 -12.01
C PHE A 58 1.47 11.84 -10.90
N ASP A 59 1.97 13.05 -11.21
CA ASP A 59 2.49 13.96 -10.20
C ASP A 59 1.55 15.14 -9.95
N GLY A 60 1.63 15.73 -8.76
CA GLY A 60 0.92 16.94 -8.39
C GLY A 60 -0.58 16.83 -8.52
N TYR A 61 -1.17 17.62 -9.43
CA TYR A 61 -2.60 17.61 -9.74
C TYR A 61 -2.95 16.71 -10.92
N GLY A 62 -2.06 15.83 -11.34
CA GLY A 62 -2.30 14.88 -12.42
C GLY A 62 -3.50 13.96 -12.13
N PRO A 63 -4.24 13.54 -13.18
CA PRO A 63 -5.46 12.75 -13.01
C PRO A 63 -5.23 11.40 -12.33
N LEU A 64 -4.01 10.87 -12.35
CA LEU A 64 -3.61 9.60 -11.75
C LEU A 64 -2.64 9.78 -10.55
N SER A 65 -2.54 11.00 -10.01
CA SER A 65 -1.65 11.29 -8.89
C SER A 65 -2.09 10.67 -7.57
N SER A 66 -3.41 10.46 -7.38
CA SER A 66 -3.94 9.90 -6.14
C SER A 66 -3.87 8.36 -6.09
N PHE A 67 -3.71 7.82 -4.89
CA PHE A 67 -3.75 6.37 -4.67
C PHE A 67 -5.07 5.75 -5.15
N SER A 68 -6.22 6.42 -4.93
CA SER A 68 -7.52 5.93 -5.43
C SER A 68 -7.58 5.84 -6.95
N ALA A 69 -7.09 6.86 -7.66
CA ALA A 69 -7.10 6.85 -9.13
C ALA A 69 -6.24 5.71 -9.70
N LYS A 70 -5.09 5.42 -9.06
CA LYS A 70 -4.25 4.28 -9.43
C LYS A 70 -4.95 2.95 -9.18
N ILE A 71 -5.64 2.79 -8.03
CA ILE A 71 -6.43 1.58 -7.71
C ILE A 71 -7.54 1.38 -8.76
N ASP A 72 -8.32 2.42 -9.03
CA ASP A 72 -9.45 2.38 -9.97
C ASP A 72 -8.98 2.02 -11.39
N LEU A 73 -7.90 2.66 -11.86
CA LEU A 73 -7.35 2.37 -13.18
C LEU A 73 -6.74 0.96 -13.25
N SER A 74 -6.06 0.51 -12.19
CA SER A 74 -5.49 -0.85 -12.15
C SER A 74 -6.57 -1.93 -12.20
N TYR A 75 -7.73 -1.68 -11.59
CA TYR A 75 -8.89 -2.56 -11.71
C TYR A 75 -9.49 -2.52 -13.12
N ALA A 76 -9.67 -1.33 -13.70
CA ALA A 76 -10.20 -1.17 -15.06
C ALA A 76 -9.32 -1.84 -16.12
N LEU A 77 -8.00 -1.85 -15.94
CA LEU A 77 -7.04 -2.52 -16.82
C LEU A 77 -6.80 -3.99 -16.46
N GLN A 78 -7.61 -4.58 -15.57
CA GLN A 78 -7.52 -5.99 -15.15
C GLN A 78 -6.17 -6.38 -14.53
N ILE A 79 -5.41 -5.41 -14.04
CA ILE A 79 -4.21 -5.65 -13.21
C ILE A 79 -4.63 -6.22 -11.86
N LEU A 80 -5.73 -5.71 -11.30
CA LEU A 80 -6.32 -6.16 -10.04
C LEU A 80 -7.61 -6.94 -10.31
N ASN A 81 -7.81 -8.03 -9.59
CA ASN A 81 -9.13 -8.64 -9.49
C ASN A 81 -10.02 -7.89 -8.47
N LYS A 82 -11.29 -8.29 -8.36
CA LYS A 82 -12.26 -7.62 -7.49
C LYS A 82 -11.87 -7.65 -6.01
N ASP A 83 -11.32 -8.75 -5.52
CA ASP A 83 -10.95 -8.87 -4.11
C ASP A 83 -9.72 -8.00 -3.79
N GLN A 84 -8.74 -7.96 -4.67
CA GLN A 84 -7.56 -7.07 -4.54
C GLN A 84 -7.95 -5.59 -4.60
N TYR A 85 -8.89 -5.21 -5.47
CA TYR A 85 -9.45 -3.87 -5.54
C TYR A 85 -10.13 -3.48 -4.21
N ASP A 86 -10.96 -4.37 -3.65
CA ASP A 86 -11.64 -4.14 -2.39
C ASP A 86 -10.63 -4.01 -1.24
N ASP A 87 -9.66 -4.93 -1.15
CA ASP A 87 -8.60 -4.91 -0.15
C ASP A 87 -7.77 -3.61 -0.22
N LEU A 88 -7.37 -3.17 -1.41
CA LEU A 88 -6.63 -1.93 -1.60
C LEU A 88 -7.45 -0.69 -1.22
N THR A 89 -8.76 -0.72 -1.47
CA THR A 89 -9.65 0.35 -1.03
C THR A 89 -9.67 0.46 0.50
N VAL A 90 -9.65 -0.67 1.21
CA VAL A 90 -9.56 -0.70 2.68
C VAL A 90 -8.17 -0.23 3.15
N ILE A 91 -7.10 -0.72 2.55
CA ILE A 91 -5.72 -0.30 2.86
C ILE A 91 -5.57 1.22 2.72
N ARG A 92 -6.09 1.81 1.65
CA ARG A 92 -6.08 3.26 1.45
C ARG A 92 -6.81 4.02 2.56
N ARG A 93 -7.97 3.52 3.02
CA ARG A 93 -8.72 4.12 4.14
C ARG A 93 -7.92 4.06 5.44
N ILE A 94 -7.32 2.93 5.74
CA ILE A 94 -6.45 2.74 6.91
C ILE A 94 -5.25 3.69 6.86
N ARG A 95 -4.56 3.78 5.72
CA ARG A 95 -3.45 4.72 5.51
C ARG A 95 -3.86 6.17 5.75
N ASN A 96 -5.02 6.56 5.23
CA ASN A 96 -5.53 7.91 5.42
C ASN A 96 -5.87 8.19 6.88
N GLN A 97 -6.45 7.22 7.60
CA GLN A 97 -6.72 7.36 9.03
C GLN A 97 -5.44 7.52 9.85
N PHE A 98 -4.37 6.80 9.52
CA PHE A 98 -3.05 7.02 10.13
C PHE A 98 -2.46 8.38 9.76
N GLY A 99 -2.55 8.79 8.50
CA GLY A 99 -1.97 10.03 8.00
C GLY A 99 -2.66 11.31 8.51
N HIS A 100 -3.94 11.23 8.85
CA HIS A 100 -4.70 12.38 9.36
C HIS A 100 -4.80 12.43 10.89
N SER A 101 -4.32 11.41 11.59
CA SER A 101 -4.40 11.37 13.04
C SER A 101 -3.32 12.20 13.69
N MET A 102 -3.71 13.28 14.35
CA MET A 102 -2.81 14.11 15.18
C MET A 102 -2.42 13.43 16.51
N SER A 103 -3.05 12.33 16.87
CA SER A 103 -2.76 11.55 18.07
C SER A 103 -2.02 10.25 17.72
N LEU A 104 -1.32 9.69 18.72
CA LEU A 104 -0.69 8.37 18.61
C LEU A 104 -1.76 7.32 18.32
N VAL A 105 -1.84 6.88 17.07
CA VAL A 105 -2.78 5.87 16.60
C VAL A 105 -2.06 4.55 16.40
N ASN A 106 -2.70 3.46 16.79
CA ASN A 106 -2.24 2.11 16.56
C ASN A 106 -3.35 1.27 15.90
N PHE A 107 -3.03 0.05 15.46
CA PHE A 107 -4.00 -0.84 14.81
C PHE A 107 -5.14 -1.28 15.74
N ASP A 108 -4.99 -1.17 17.07
CA ASP A 108 -6.01 -1.55 18.05
C ASP A 108 -7.05 -0.47 18.31
N LYS A 109 -6.80 0.77 17.84
CA LYS A 109 -7.78 1.85 17.97
C LYS A 109 -9.06 1.53 17.19
N LEU A 110 -10.21 1.80 17.82
CA LEU A 110 -11.52 1.51 17.23
C LEU A 110 -11.68 2.09 15.83
N ALA A 111 -11.24 3.34 15.61
CA ALA A 111 -11.34 4.01 14.32
C ALA A 111 -10.57 3.26 13.20
N ILE A 112 -9.46 2.60 13.52
CA ILE A 112 -8.70 1.76 12.58
C ILE A 112 -9.38 0.39 12.44
N ARG A 113 -9.76 -0.25 13.57
CA ARG A 113 -10.38 -1.59 13.58
C ARG A 113 -11.67 -1.65 12.77
N GLU A 114 -12.46 -0.57 12.76
CA GLU A 114 -13.69 -0.51 11.96
C GLU A 114 -13.43 -0.69 10.46
N HIS A 115 -12.29 -0.23 9.95
CA HIS A 115 -11.92 -0.45 8.55
C HIS A 115 -11.64 -1.92 8.24
N PHE A 116 -11.08 -2.69 9.18
CA PHE A 116 -10.77 -4.10 8.98
C PHE A 116 -11.99 -4.96 8.72
N LYS A 117 -13.16 -4.58 9.21
CA LYS A 117 -14.44 -5.28 8.96
C LYS A 117 -14.79 -5.35 7.46
N HIS A 118 -14.18 -4.51 6.64
CA HIS A 118 -14.40 -4.49 5.20
C HIS A 118 -13.48 -5.43 4.42
N PHE A 119 -12.47 -6.05 5.06
CA PHE A 119 -11.72 -7.14 4.45
C PHE A 119 -12.57 -8.41 4.46
N LYS A 120 -12.86 -8.97 3.29
CA LYS A 120 -13.65 -10.21 3.15
C LYS A 120 -12.98 -11.43 3.81
N THR A 121 -11.65 -11.40 3.88
CA THR A 121 -10.84 -12.51 4.42
C THR A 121 -10.54 -12.37 5.91
N LEU A 122 -11.05 -11.33 6.57
CA LEU A 122 -10.91 -11.18 8.01
C LEU A 122 -11.74 -12.26 8.72
N GLN A 123 -11.07 -13.11 9.50
CA GLN A 123 -11.75 -14.16 10.26
C GLN A 123 -12.34 -13.63 11.56
N ALA A 124 -13.44 -14.23 11.99
CA ALA A 124 -13.99 -13.95 13.31
C ALA A 124 -12.97 -14.37 14.38
N GLY A 125 -12.63 -13.43 15.28
CA GLY A 125 -11.63 -13.65 16.33
C GLY A 125 -10.21 -13.20 15.97
N GLU A 126 -9.97 -12.62 14.80
CA GLU A 126 -8.68 -11.98 14.51
C GLU A 126 -8.41 -10.84 15.49
N THR A 127 -7.30 -10.92 16.20
CA THR A 127 -6.89 -9.94 17.21
C THR A 127 -5.61 -9.20 16.85
N ASP A 128 -4.79 -9.76 15.96
CA ASP A 128 -3.56 -9.13 15.48
C ASP A 128 -3.78 -8.39 14.15
N TYR A 129 -4.45 -7.25 14.22
CA TYR A 129 -4.74 -6.41 13.05
C TYR A 129 -3.49 -5.92 12.33
N ARG A 130 -2.39 -5.73 13.07
CA ARG A 130 -1.09 -5.34 12.48
C ARG A 130 -0.53 -6.45 11.59
N ALA A 131 -0.48 -7.67 12.10
CA ALA A 131 0.02 -8.81 11.34
C ALA A 131 -0.90 -9.11 10.14
N PHE A 132 -2.23 -8.99 10.31
CA PHE A 132 -3.18 -9.13 9.23
C PHE A 132 -2.93 -8.09 8.12
N TYR A 133 -2.76 -6.83 8.47
CA TYR A 133 -2.47 -5.75 7.52
C TYR A 133 -1.19 -6.02 6.73
N LEU A 134 -0.11 -6.42 7.41
CA LEU A 134 1.16 -6.76 6.76
C LEU A 134 1.01 -7.94 5.79
N ARG A 135 0.25 -8.99 6.14
CA ARG A 135 -0.03 -10.11 5.22
C ARG A 135 -0.74 -9.62 3.96
N LYS A 136 -1.73 -8.72 4.11
CA LYS A 136 -2.45 -8.14 2.96
C LYS A 136 -1.54 -7.32 2.05
N LEU A 137 -0.67 -6.50 2.61
CA LEU A 137 0.33 -5.79 1.82
C LEU A 137 1.24 -6.75 1.06
N GLN A 138 1.74 -7.80 1.69
CA GLN A 138 2.61 -8.81 1.08
C GLN A 138 1.92 -9.61 -0.03
N GLU A 139 0.64 -9.95 0.15
CA GLU A 139 -0.16 -10.64 -0.88
C GLU A 139 -0.29 -9.78 -2.14
N ILE A 140 -0.60 -8.50 -1.97
CA ILE A 140 -0.76 -7.55 -3.08
C ILE A 140 0.58 -7.27 -3.75
N ASP A 141 1.62 -7.02 -2.97
CA ASP A 141 2.97 -6.76 -3.46
C ASP A 141 3.47 -7.90 -4.35
N ARG A 142 3.36 -9.14 -3.90
CA ARG A 142 3.71 -10.34 -4.68
C ARG A 142 2.93 -10.44 -5.99
N HIS A 143 1.63 -10.10 -5.95
CA HIS A 143 0.82 -10.10 -7.17
C HIS A 143 1.31 -9.05 -8.18
N LEU A 144 1.59 -7.83 -7.71
CA LEU A 144 2.07 -6.75 -8.56
C LEU A 144 3.47 -7.04 -9.12
N ASP A 145 4.37 -7.62 -8.33
CA ASP A 145 5.67 -8.09 -8.80
C ASP A 145 5.56 -9.12 -9.92
N ASN A 146 4.62 -10.06 -9.83
CA ASN A 146 4.36 -11.02 -10.91
C ASN A 146 3.89 -10.32 -12.19
N VAL A 147 2.95 -9.38 -12.09
CA VAL A 147 2.47 -8.61 -13.25
C VAL A 147 3.59 -7.84 -13.93
N ILE A 148 4.48 -7.23 -13.16
CA ILE A 148 5.64 -6.48 -13.67
C ILE A 148 6.63 -7.43 -14.35
N GLY A 149 6.97 -8.56 -13.70
CA GLY A 149 7.91 -9.54 -14.23
C GLY A 149 7.45 -10.22 -15.52
N GLU A 150 6.14 -10.51 -15.67
CA GLU A 150 5.57 -11.05 -16.90
C GLU A 150 5.68 -10.06 -18.07
N ALA A 151 5.52 -8.77 -17.82
CA ALA A 151 5.66 -7.74 -18.84
C ALA A 151 7.11 -7.59 -19.31
N ASP A 152 8.07 -7.66 -18.40
CA ASP A 152 9.51 -7.58 -18.74
C ASP A 152 9.93 -8.76 -19.62
N GLN A 153 9.52 -9.99 -19.30
CA GLN A 153 9.81 -11.18 -20.11
C GLN A 153 9.19 -11.11 -21.51
N SER A 154 8.01 -10.55 -21.64
CA SER A 154 7.31 -10.39 -22.93
C SER A 154 8.03 -9.39 -23.84
N SER A 155 8.63 -8.36 -23.25
CA SER A 155 9.41 -7.34 -23.98
C SER A 155 10.72 -7.90 -24.53
N ASP A 156 11.42 -8.72 -23.77
CA ASP A 156 12.68 -9.36 -24.16
C ASP A 156 12.50 -10.39 -25.29
N SER A 157 11.36 -11.11 -25.28
CA SER A 157 11.03 -12.10 -26.29
C SER A 157 10.72 -11.47 -27.66
N GLN A 158 10.16 -10.26 -27.69
CA GLN A 158 9.88 -9.52 -28.92
C GLN A 158 11.14 -8.91 -29.54
N SER A 159 12.05 -8.40 -28.72
CA SER A 159 13.31 -7.83 -29.21
C SER A 159 14.25 -8.86 -29.83
N SER A 160 14.18 -10.12 -29.36
CA SER A 160 15.00 -11.22 -29.90
C SER A 160 14.50 -11.76 -31.24
N SER A 161 13.20 -11.62 -31.55
CA SER A 161 12.62 -12.08 -32.82
C SER A 161 12.78 -11.08 -33.97
N GLU A 162 12.98 -9.81 -33.72
CA GLU A 162 13.23 -8.81 -34.78
C GLU A 162 14.68 -8.80 -35.29
N GLN A 163 15.62 -9.43 -34.59
CA GLN A 163 17.02 -9.53 -35.02
C GLN A 163 17.32 -10.71 -35.94
N HIS A 164 16.32 -11.54 -36.30
CA HIS A 164 16.50 -12.74 -37.15
C HIS A 164 15.56 -12.77 -38.37
N ALA A 165 15.20 -11.61 -38.92
CA ALA A 165 14.59 -11.52 -40.24
C ALA A 165 15.71 -11.31 -41.29
N PRO A 166 15.85 -12.18 -42.31
CA PRO A 166 16.87 -12.09 -43.34
C PRO A 166 16.64 -10.92 -44.30
#